data_0a01cb068e931ba603024052e65647f4
#
_entry.id   0a01cb068e931ba603024052e65647f4
#
_cell.length_a   1.000
_cell.length_b   1.000
_cell.length_c   1.000
_cell.angle_alpha   90.00
_cell.angle_beta   90.00
_cell.angle_gamma   90.00
#
_symmetry.space_group_name_H-M   'P 1'
#
loop_
_entity.id
_entity.type
_entity.pdbx_description
1 polymer ?
#
loop_
_entity_poly.entity_id
_entity_poly.type
_entity_poly.pdbx_seq_one_letter_code
_entity_poly.pdbx_strand_id
1 'polypeptide(L)'
;PTAGLDPRERIRFRNLLVELSRNRIVIFSTHIIEDIASSCNQVGVINKGILKYNGTPSDMANIAKDVTWTFEVPVRDFAKLPSDMLIVHHIRQGDIIKVRCLSEHKPTETAEKILPALEDSYLWLLRSVKIENKEEIITQ
;
A
#
# COMPACT_ATOMS: atom_id res chain seq x y z
N PRO A 1 14.32 9.22 4.09
CA PRO A 1 15.26 9.72 5.13
C PRO A 1 15.48 8.77 6.30
N THR A 2 14.58 7.78 6.51
CA THR A 2 14.76 6.80 7.59
C THR A 2 15.40 5.48 7.13
N ALA A 3 15.68 5.34 5.85
CA ALA A 3 16.35 4.16 5.30
C ALA A 3 17.76 3.98 5.94
N GLY A 4 18.05 2.76 6.43
CA GLY A 4 19.31 2.45 7.09
C GLY A 4 19.37 2.80 8.58
N LEU A 5 18.35 3.43 9.15
CA LEU A 5 18.24 3.68 10.58
C LEU A 5 17.63 2.46 11.31
N ASP A 6 18.06 2.25 12.55
CA ASP A 6 17.38 1.28 13.41
C ASP A 6 15.99 1.79 13.86
N PRO A 7 15.11 0.93 14.39
CA PRO A 7 13.75 1.33 14.76
C PRO A 7 13.68 2.49 15.76
N ARG A 8 14.61 2.59 16.70
CA ARG A 8 14.64 3.68 17.69
C ARG A 8 15.05 5.01 17.06
N GLU A 9 16.04 4.98 16.18
CA GLU A 9 16.49 6.17 15.46
C GLU A 9 15.41 6.68 14.49
N ARG A 10 14.68 5.76 13.85
CA ARG A 10 13.52 6.12 13.01
C ARG A 10 12.45 6.87 13.80
N ILE A 11 12.11 6.40 15.01
CA ILE A 11 11.15 7.06 15.87
C ILE A 11 11.65 8.45 16.27
N ARG A 12 12.90 8.59 16.66
CA ARG A 12 13.50 9.89 17.00
C ARG A 12 13.47 10.86 15.83
N PHE A 13 13.80 10.40 14.65
CA PHE A 13 13.80 11.22 13.45
C PHE A 13 12.39 11.71 13.12
N ARG A 14 11.39 10.83 13.16
CA ARG A 14 9.99 11.20 12.95
C ARG A 14 9.49 12.22 13.97
N ASN A 15 9.80 12.02 15.24
CA ASN A 15 9.44 12.97 16.29
C ASN A 15 10.09 14.33 16.08
N LEU A 16 11.35 14.37 15.63
CA LEU A 16 12.04 15.62 15.27
C LEU A 16 11.32 16.35 14.13
N LEU A 17 10.91 15.64 13.08
CA LEU A 17 10.16 16.23 11.96
C LEU A 17 8.83 16.83 12.42
N VAL A 18 8.09 16.12 13.27
CA VAL A 18 6.82 16.61 13.84
C VAL A 18 7.06 17.87 14.67
N GLU A 19 8.10 17.91 15.47
CA GLU A 19 8.42 19.09 16.29
C GLU A 19 8.82 20.29 15.43
N LEU A 20 9.65 20.09 14.41
CA LEU A 20 10.03 21.13 13.47
C LEU A 20 8.83 21.69 12.70
N SER A 21 7.81 20.88 12.45
CA SER A 21 6.62 21.29 11.71
C SER A 21 5.69 22.26 12.48
N ARG A 22 5.90 22.45 13.77
CA ARG A 22 5.09 23.38 14.57
C ARG A 22 5.17 24.82 14.09
N ASN A 23 6.33 25.25 13.61
CA ASN A 23 6.61 26.63 13.21
C ASN A 23 7.04 26.77 11.74
N ARG A 24 7.02 25.70 10.99
CA ARG A 24 7.49 25.68 9.59
C ARG A 24 6.84 24.57 8.79
N ILE A 25 6.89 24.68 7.48
CA ILE A 25 6.50 23.62 6.56
C ILE A 25 7.70 22.67 6.43
N VAL A 26 7.46 21.40 6.67
CA VAL A 26 8.45 20.34 6.49
C VAL A 26 7.98 19.43 5.35
N ILE A 27 8.79 19.32 4.31
CA ILE A 27 8.54 18.42 3.18
C ILE A 27 9.67 17.40 3.15
N PHE A 28 9.32 16.12 3.14
CA PHE A 28 10.29 15.05 2.96
C PHE A 28 9.76 14.00 2.00
N SER A 29 10.65 13.27 1.34
CA SER A 29 10.30 12.15 0.48
C SER A 29 10.79 10.84 1.09
N THR A 30 9.99 9.81 0.96
CA THR A 30 10.31 8.46 1.42
C THR A 30 9.57 7.42 0.59
N HIS A 31 10.11 6.22 0.51
CA HIS A 31 9.40 5.05 -0.01
C HIS A 31 8.89 4.14 1.13
N ILE A 32 9.07 4.55 2.38
CA ILE A 32 8.68 3.81 3.57
C ILE A 32 7.30 4.29 4.02
N ILE A 33 6.29 3.49 3.80
CA ILE A 33 4.89 3.83 4.07
C ILE A 33 4.62 4.13 5.55
N GLU A 34 5.30 3.45 6.45
CA GLU A 34 5.18 3.68 7.90
C GLU A 34 5.57 5.10 8.32
N ASP A 35 6.54 5.71 7.65
CA ASP A 35 6.96 7.09 7.93
C ASP A 35 5.83 8.08 7.62
N ILE A 36 5.06 7.81 6.57
CA ILE A 36 3.94 8.65 6.15
C ILE A 36 2.77 8.50 7.12
N ALA A 37 2.38 7.27 7.42
CA ALA A 37 1.22 6.98 8.28
C ALA A 37 1.34 7.61 9.68
N SER A 38 2.56 7.76 10.19
CA SER A 38 2.82 8.22 11.56
C SER A 38 3.28 9.66 11.70
N SER A 39 3.62 10.35 10.60
CA SER A 39 4.30 11.66 10.70
C SER A 39 3.70 12.76 9.83
N CYS A 40 2.85 12.43 8.86
CA CYS A 40 2.38 13.38 7.87
C CYS A 40 0.91 13.71 8.04
N ASN A 41 0.54 14.97 7.82
CA ASN A 41 -0.85 15.43 7.70
C ASN A 41 -1.29 15.57 6.23
N GLN A 42 -0.33 15.63 5.31
CA GLN A 42 -0.56 15.66 3.86
C GLN A 42 0.42 14.70 3.18
N VAL A 43 -0.04 14.01 2.15
CA VAL A 43 0.77 13.10 1.37
C VAL A 43 0.53 13.29 -0.13
N GLY A 44 1.62 13.29 -0.89
CA GLY A 44 1.58 13.22 -2.35
C GLY A 44 2.22 11.91 -2.81
N VAL A 45 1.56 11.19 -3.69
CA VAL A 45 2.12 9.99 -4.33
C VAL A 45 2.50 10.33 -5.75
N ILE A 46 3.78 10.21 -6.06
CA ILE A 46 4.34 10.48 -7.38
C ILE A 46 4.86 9.16 -7.96
N ASN A 47 4.49 8.88 -9.19
CA ASN A 47 5.01 7.76 -9.94
C ASN A 47 5.30 8.16 -11.38
N LYS A 48 6.51 7.90 -11.85
CA LYS A 48 6.98 8.26 -13.20
C LYS A 48 6.72 9.72 -13.57
N GLY A 49 6.96 10.64 -12.62
CA GLY A 49 6.76 12.07 -12.80
C GLY A 49 5.30 12.55 -12.75
N ILE A 50 4.34 11.66 -12.48
CA ILE A 50 2.92 11.98 -12.40
C ILE A 50 2.45 11.92 -10.94
N LEU A 51 1.75 12.96 -10.50
CA LEU A 51 1.09 13.01 -9.21
C LEU A 51 -0.16 12.12 -9.25
N LYS A 52 -0.13 11.01 -8.53
CA LYS A 52 -1.22 10.02 -8.48
C LYS A 52 -2.22 10.27 -7.37
N TYR A 53 -1.78 10.91 -6.31
CA TYR A 53 -2.62 11.26 -5.18
C TYR A 53 -2.06 12.50 -4.48
N ASN A 54 -2.96 13.32 -3.95
CA ASN A 54 -2.63 14.42 -3.06
C ASN A 54 -3.77 14.62 -2.06
N GLY A 55 -3.48 14.50 -0.78
CA GLY A 55 -4.48 14.61 0.29
C GLY A 55 -3.99 14.09 1.61
N THR A 56 -4.92 13.76 2.52
CA THR A 56 -4.57 13.20 3.82
C THR A 56 -4.20 11.72 3.73
N PRO A 57 -3.36 11.21 4.64
CA PRO A 57 -3.10 9.77 4.73
C PRO A 57 -4.37 8.94 4.98
N SER A 58 -5.31 9.47 5.75
CA SER A 58 -6.58 8.80 6.05
C SER A 58 -7.45 8.62 4.81
N ASP A 59 -7.61 9.67 4.00
CA ASP A 59 -8.36 9.57 2.75
C ASP A 59 -7.66 8.66 1.74
N MET A 60 -6.32 8.70 1.70
CA MET A 60 -5.55 7.78 0.87
C MET A 60 -5.78 6.32 1.27
N ALA A 61 -5.79 6.00 2.56
CA ALA A 61 -6.05 4.64 3.02
C ALA A 61 -7.42 4.11 2.55
N ASN A 62 -8.42 4.97 2.42
CA ASN A 62 -9.75 4.59 1.96
C ASN A 62 -9.84 4.25 0.46
N ILE A 63 -8.85 4.57 -0.35
CA ILE A 63 -8.85 4.28 -1.79
C ILE A 63 -9.03 2.79 -2.06
N ALA A 64 -8.40 1.93 -1.26
CA ALA A 64 -8.49 0.47 -1.41
C ALA A 64 -9.64 -0.18 -0.60
N LYS A 65 -10.61 0.60 -0.08
CA LYS A 65 -11.66 0.11 0.81
C LYS A 65 -12.49 -1.04 0.23
N ASP A 66 -12.79 -1.00 -1.05
CA ASP A 66 -13.66 -2.00 -1.67
C ASP A 66 -12.91 -3.13 -2.37
N VAL A 67 -11.59 -3.06 -2.40
CA VAL A 67 -10.73 -4.00 -3.13
C VAL A 67 -9.78 -4.80 -2.24
N THR A 68 -9.79 -4.57 -0.92
CA THR A 68 -8.90 -5.25 0.02
C THR A 68 -9.59 -6.46 0.65
N TRP A 69 -8.95 -7.62 0.48
CA TRP A 69 -9.50 -8.93 0.88
C TRP A 69 -8.50 -9.73 1.70
N THR A 70 -9.03 -10.60 2.55
CA THR A 70 -8.26 -11.67 3.21
C THR A 70 -8.98 -13.00 3.06
N PHE A 71 -8.21 -14.06 2.93
CA PHE A 71 -8.71 -15.44 2.91
C PHE A 71 -7.61 -16.42 3.28
N GLU A 72 -8.01 -17.65 3.54
CA GLU A 72 -7.10 -18.76 3.80
C GLU A 72 -7.17 -19.76 2.66
N VAL A 73 -6.03 -20.34 2.30
CA VAL A 73 -5.91 -21.33 1.24
C VAL A 73 -4.91 -22.42 1.64
N PRO A 74 -5.17 -23.71 1.32
CA PRO A 74 -4.19 -24.75 1.53
C PRO A 74 -2.89 -24.46 0.75
N VAL A 75 -1.74 -24.80 1.32
CA VAL A 75 -0.42 -24.57 0.69
C VAL A 75 -0.38 -25.12 -0.74
N ARG A 76 -0.98 -26.30 -0.98
CA ARG A 76 -1.04 -26.95 -2.31
C ARG A 76 -1.80 -26.14 -3.36
N ASP A 77 -2.73 -25.28 -2.93
CA ASP A 77 -3.59 -24.50 -3.84
C ASP A 77 -3.12 -23.05 -4.01
N PHE A 78 -2.14 -22.60 -3.23
CA PHE A 78 -1.62 -21.24 -3.30
C PHE A 78 -1.10 -20.86 -4.69
N ALA A 79 -0.38 -21.77 -5.36
CA ALA A 79 0.14 -21.52 -6.70
C ALA A 79 -0.94 -21.46 -7.79
N LYS A 80 -2.16 -21.94 -7.50
CA LYS A 80 -3.32 -21.94 -8.41
C LYS A 80 -4.18 -20.70 -8.30
N LEU A 81 -3.83 -19.76 -7.42
CA LEU A 81 -4.58 -18.53 -7.25
C LEU A 81 -4.62 -17.69 -8.53
N PRO A 82 -5.73 -16.98 -8.82
CA PRO A 82 -5.83 -16.13 -9.99
C PRO A 82 -4.70 -15.10 -10.07
N SER A 83 -4.18 -14.89 -11.28
CA SER A 83 -3.06 -13.98 -11.52
C SER A 83 -3.45 -12.50 -11.58
N ASP A 84 -4.74 -12.21 -11.61
CA ASP A 84 -5.30 -10.85 -11.66
C ASP A 84 -5.39 -10.17 -10.28
N MET A 85 -5.27 -10.94 -9.20
CA MET A 85 -5.18 -10.37 -7.87
C MET A 85 -3.75 -9.94 -7.53
N LEU A 86 -3.62 -8.83 -6.81
CA LEU A 86 -2.34 -8.39 -6.29
C LEU A 86 -2.19 -8.86 -4.83
N ILE A 87 -1.30 -9.82 -4.60
CA ILE A 87 -1.00 -10.29 -3.25
C ILE A 87 -0.13 -9.24 -2.56
N VAL A 88 -0.65 -8.67 -1.47
CA VAL A 88 0.07 -7.69 -0.65
C VAL A 88 1.07 -8.41 0.26
N HIS A 89 0.59 -9.39 0.99
CA HIS A 89 1.43 -10.31 1.74
C HIS A 89 0.70 -11.63 2.03
N HIS A 90 1.45 -12.65 2.40
CA HIS A 90 0.92 -13.93 2.82
C HIS A 90 1.77 -14.51 3.96
N ILE A 91 1.13 -15.28 4.83
CA ILE A 91 1.76 -15.92 5.97
C ILE A 91 1.39 -17.39 5.98
N ARG A 92 2.38 -18.27 5.98
CA ARG A 92 2.18 -19.71 6.12
C ARG A 92 2.02 -20.08 7.60
N GLN A 93 0.96 -20.82 7.88
CA GLN A 93 0.67 -21.41 9.20
C GLN A 93 0.39 -22.92 9.00
N GLY A 94 1.44 -23.74 9.14
CA GLY A 94 1.32 -25.18 8.86
C GLY A 94 0.98 -25.46 7.40
N ASP A 95 -0.18 -26.07 7.14
CA ASP A 95 -0.67 -26.43 5.81
C ASP A 95 -1.58 -25.38 5.18
N ILE A 96 -1.76 -24.26 5.84
CA ILE A 96 -2.61 -23.15 5.40
C ILE A 96 -1.77 -21.90 5.19
N ILE A 97 -2.11 -21.13 4.15
CA ILE A 97 -1.57 -19.80 3.90
C ILE A 97 -2.70 -18.79 4.07
N LYS A 98 -2.50 -17.82 4.96
CA LYS A 98 -3.36 -16.64 5.07
C LYS A 98 -2.87 -15.58 4.10
N VAL A 99 -3.77 -15.12 3.22
CA VAL A 99 -3.47 -14.20 2.15
C VAL A 99 -4.16 -12.86 2.38
N ARG A 100 -3.43 -11.76 2.16
CA ARG A 100 -3.99 -10.41 2.01
C ARG A 100 -3.75 -9.97 0.57
N CYS A 101 -4.81 -9.57 -0.11
CA CYS A 101 -4.71 -9.20 -1.52
C CYS A 101 -5.63 -8.03 -1.89
N LEU A 102 -5.37 -7.47 -3.07
CA LEU A 102 -6.18 -6.44 -3.71
C LEU A 102 -6.78 -7.03 -5.00
N SER A 103 -8.10 -6.90 -5.13
CA SER A 103 -8.84 -7.37 -6.29
C SER A 103 -10.17 -6.61 -6.43
N GLU A 104 -10.54 -6.26 -7.66
CA GLU A 104 -11.84 -5.64 -7.95
C GLU A 104 -13.00 -6.59 -7.65
N HIS A 105 -12.76 -7.88 -7.82
CA HIS A 105 -13.75 -8.93 -7.60
C HIS A 105 -13.35 -9.78 -6.40
N LYS A 106 -14.35 -10.43 -5.79
CA LYS A 106 -14.12 -11.38 -4.71
C LYS A 106 -13.19 -12.50 -5.19
N PRO A 107 -11.96 -12.62 -4.64
CA PRO A 107 -10.95 -13.52 -5.19
C PRO A 107 -11.25 -15.00 -4.97
N THR A 108 -11.93 -15.35 -3.90
CA THR A 108 -12.37 -16.71 -3.57
C THR A 108 -13.70 -16.66 -2.84
N GLU A 109 -14.43 -17.77 -2.79
CA GLU A 109 -15.71 -17.82 -2.07
C GLU A 109 -15.57 -17.51 -0.57
N THR A 110 -14.44 -17.88 0.01
CA THR A 110 -14.13 -17.68 1.44
C THR A 110 -13.51 -16.32 1.75
N ALA A 111 -13.23 -15.51 0.73
CA ALA A 111 -12.61 -14.20 0.94
C ALA A 111 -13.56 -13.24 1.65
N GLU A 112 -13.00 -12.51 2.59
CA GLU A 112 -13.68 -11.47 3.36
C GLU A 112 -13.07 -10.11 3.08
N LYS A 113 -13.91 -9.10 2.94
CA LYS A 113 -13.44 -7.71 2.86
C LYS A 113 -12.88 -7.27 4.21
N ILE A 114 -11.76 -6.60 4.17
CA ILE A 114 -11.13 -6.02 5.36
C ILE A 114 -10.83 -4.54 5.14
N LEU A 115 -10.66 -3.82 6.24
CA LEU A 115 -10.24 -2.43 6.18
C LEU A 115 -8.84 -2.31 5.58
N PRO A 116 -8.64 -1.43 4.61
CA PRO A 116 -7.32 -1.24 4.01
C PRO A 116 -6.38 -0.51 4.96
N ALA A 117 -5.09 -0.81 4.84
CA ALA A 117 -4.01 0.00 5.34
C ALA A 117 -3.51 0.96 4.25
N LEU A 118 -2.68 1.91 4.62
CA LEU A 118 -2.10 2.87 3.67
C LEU A 118 -1.30 2.17 2.56
N GLU A 119 -0.59 1.09 2.89
CA GLU A 119 0.15 0.26 1.93
C GLU A 119 -0.75 -0.34 0.85
N ASP A 120 -1.94 -0.82 1.20
CA ASP A 120 -2.88 -1.39 0.24
C ASP A 120 -3.28 -0.35 -0.82
N SER A 121 -3.60 0.84 -0.40
CA SER A 121 -3.96 1.94 -1.30
C SER A 121 -2.80 2.40 -2.16
N TYR A 122 -1.59 2.44 -1.61
CA TYR A 122 -0.38 2.77 -2.35
C TYR A 122 -0.12 1.75 -3.47
N LEU A 123 -0.19 0.48 -3.17
CA LEU A 123 -0.02 -0.59 -4.17
C LEU A 123 -1.13 -0.57 -5.23
N TRP A 124 -2.36 -0.27 -4.83
CA TRP A 124 -3.47 -0.13 -5.74
C TRP A 124 -3.29 1.03 -6.73
N LEU A 125 -2.85 2.19 -6.25
CA LEU A 125 -2.51 3.34 -7.09
C LEU A 125 -1.42 3.01 -8.12
N LEU A 126 -0.38 2.29 -7.72
CA LEU A 126 0.69 1.88 -8.64
C LEU A 126 0.21 0.87 -9.68
N ARG A 127 -0.73 -0.03 -9.34
CA ARG A 127 -1.30 -1.01 -10.28
C ARG A 127 -2.11 -0.33 -11.38
N SER A 128 -2.94 0.64 -11.05
CA SER A 128 -3.74 1.40 -12.02
C SER A 128 -2.87 2.05 -13.10
N VAL A 129 -1.68 2.53 -12.74
CA VAL A 129 -0.70 3.07 -13.70
C VAL A 129 -0.22 2.04 -14.71
N LYS A 130 -0.03 0.78 -14.28
CA LYS A 130 0.41 -0.28 -15.20
C LYS A 130 -0.64 -0.61 -16.27
N ILE A 131 -1.92 -0.50 -15.93
CA ILE A 131 -3.03 -0.72 -16.87
C ILE A 131 -3.07 0.40 -17.92
N GLU A 132 -3.00 1.66 -17.49
CA GLU A 132 -2.97 2.82 -18.39
C GLU A 132 -1.82 2.73 -19.41
N ASN A 133 -0.61 2.35 -18.96
CA ASN A 133 0.54 2.20 -19.85
C ASN A 133 0.41 1.03 -20.86
N LYS A 134 -0.37 0.00 -20.52
CA LYS A 134 -0.65 -1.10 -21.47
C LYS A 134 -1.65 -0.69 -22.54
N GLU A 135 -2.65 0.10 -22.21
CA GLU A 135 -3.62 0.62 -23.17
C GLU A 135 -2.97 1.61 -24.14
N GLU A 136 -2.08 2.49 -23.67
CA GLU A 136 -1.31 3.39 -24.55
C GLU A 136 -0.39 2.63 -25.52
N ILE A 137 0.20 1.52 -25.11
CA ILE A 137 1.05 0.67 -25.97
C ILE A 137 0.22 -0.08 -27.02
N ILE A 138 -1.01 -0.45 -26.70
CA ILE A 138 -1.92 -1.19 -27.60
C ILE A 138 -2.56 -0.24 -28.64
N THR A 139 -2.70 1.04 -28.35
CA THR A 139 -3.27 2.06 -29.26
C THR A 139 -2.24 2.72 -30.18
N GLN A 140 -0.97 2.42 -30.01
CA GLN A 140 0.14 2.83 -30.92
C GLN A 140 0.52 1.70 -31.85
#